data_8abbfec5b24467993d60411834ccc09d
#
_entry.id   8abbfec5b24467993d60411834ccc09d
#
_cell.length_a   1.000
_cell.length_b   1.000
_cell.length_c   1.000
_cell.angle_alpha   90.00
_cell.angle_beta   90.00
_cell.angle_gamma   90.00
#
_symmetry.space_group_name_H-M   'P 1'
#
loop_
_entity.id
_entity.type
_entity.pdbx_description
1 polymer ?
#
loop_
_entity_poly.entity_id
_entity_poly.type
_entity_poly.pdbx_seq_one_letter_code
_entity_poly.pdbx_strand_id
1 'polypeptide(L)'
;GETAQLWQLVSHFRPGDIAIADRYFSGYFMLAWLIRHGVDVVVRQHQLRHTDFRRGRRLGAKDHVVAWAGAQRPAWMDAATYAAMPETLHLREARVGGLTLVTSLIEAGQVSKKDLLILYHARWQVELDLRSIKTVMQMGVLRCKSPEMVKKEIAVHLLAYNLIRAVMAQAAFLGHVLPRQLSFKATLQLVRAFEENLRHAPRGRLALRRAYLLAGVSRLRLPDRPGRVEPRAVKRRAKPQSLLTQPRQILKAALIKQQMLHDETLR
;
A
#
# COMPACT_ATOMS: atom_id res chain seq x y z
N GLY A 1 -2.46 -3.50 15.59
CA GLY A 1 -1.50 -3.48 14.47
C GLY A 1 -2.20 -3.18 13.15
N GLU A 2 -1.46 -3.09 12.04
CA GLU A 2 -1.99 -2.70 10.71
C GLU A 2 -3.14 -3.59 10.22
N THR A 3 -3.08 -4.89 10.49
CA THR A 3 -4.17 -5.81 10.14
C THR A 3 -5.47 -5.47 10.87
N ALA A 4 -5.40 -5.10 12.15
CA ALA A 4 -6.59 -4.70 12.91
C ALA A 4 -7.18 -3.38 12.39
N GLN A 5 -6.34 -2.46 11.93
CA GLN A 5 -6.80 -1.22 11.28
C GLN A 5 -7.45 -1.50 9.93
N LEU A 6 -6.89 -2.41 9.14
CA LEU A 6 -7.50 -2.81 7.89
C LEU A 6 -8.91 -3.39 8.11
N TRP A 7 -9.11 -4.24 9.13
CA TRP A 7 -10.43 -4.76 9.47
C TRP A 7 -11.47 -3.65 9.70
N GLN A 8 -11.09 -2.52 10.28
CA GLN A 8 -11.99 -1.36 10.45
C GLN A 8 -12.31 -0.65 9.13
N LEU A 9 -11.46 -0.79 8.12
CA LEU A 9 -11.63 -0.16 6.81
C LEU A 9 -12.34 -1.06 5.79
N VAL A 10 -12.58 -2.32 6.11
CA VAL A 10 -13.13 -3.31 5.17
C VAL A 10 -14.51 -2.91 4.65
N SER A 11 -15.31 -2.24 5.47
CA SER A 11 -16.63 -1.72 5.10
C SER A 11 -16.63 -0.63 4.00
N HIS A 12 -15.47 -0.08 3.69
CA HIS A 12 -15.31 0.91 2.63
C HIS A 12 -15.11 0.29 1.24
N PHE A 13 -14.78 -0.99 1.18
CA PHE A 13 -14.71 -1.72 -0.09
C PHE A 13 -16.10 -2.02 -0.63
N ARG A 14 -16.22 -1.99 -1.95
CA ARG A 14 -17.46 -2.25 -2.68
C ARG A 14 -17.30 -3.50 -3.55
N PRO A 15 -18.39 -4.23 -3.82
CA PRO A 15 -18.35 -5.30 -4.81
C PRO A 15 -17.80 -4.78 -6.15
N GLY A 16 -16.88 -5.54 -6.75
CA GLY A 16 -16.17 -5.14 -7.97
C GLY A 16 -14.87 -4.38 -7.75
N ASP A 17 -14.54 -3.98 -6.52
CA ASP A 17 -13.21 -3.44 -6.21
C ASP A 17 -12.15 -4.55 -6.29
N ILE A 18 -10.90 -4.15 -6.53
CA ILE A 18 -9.73 -5.03 -6.47
C ILE A 18 -8.80 -4.53 -5.37
N ALA A 19 -8.69 -5.27 -4.28
CA ALA A 19 -7.78 -4.96 -3.19
C ALA A 19 -6.36 -5.43 -3.53
N ILE A 20 -5.42 -4.48 -3.61
CA ILE A 20 -4.02 -4.76 -3.89
C ILE A 20 -3.22 -4.51 -2.62
N ALA A 21 -2.54 -5.56 -2.12
CA ALA A 21 -1.81 -5.45 -0.87
C ALA A 21 -0.46 -6.19 -0.90
N ASP A 22 0.39 -5.89 0.07
CA ASP A 22 1.64 -6.61 0.23
C ASP A 22 1.45 -7.97 0.91
N ARG A 23 2.55 -8.71 1.13
CA ARG A 23 2.52 -10.05 1.73
C ARG A 23 1.97 -10.08 3.16
N TYR A 24 2.00 -8.96 3.89
CA TYR A 24 1.52 -8.90 5.27
C TYR A 24 0.01 -9.10 5.36
N PHE A 25 -0.73 -8.70 4.33
CA PHE A 25 -2.18 -8.80 4.25
C PHE A 25 -2.69 -10.06 3.53
N SER A 26 -1.82 -11.02 3.21
CA SER A 26 -2.20 -12.28 2.55
C SER A 26 -2.75 -13.35 3.50
N GLY A 27 -3.25 -12.97 4.65
CA GLY A 27 -3.85 -13.88 5.63
C GLY A 27 -5.19 -14.44 5.15
N TYR A 28 -5.46 -15.74 5.43
CA TYR A 28 -6.65 -16.47 4.98
C TYR A 28 -7.95 -15.70 5.24
N PHE A 29 -8.20 -15.29 6.48
CA PHE A 29 -9.45 -14.63 6.86
C PHE A 29 -9.66 -13.27 6.19
N MET A 30 -8.60 -12.52 5.96
CA MET A 30 -8.69 -11.25 5.23
C MET A 30 -9.10 -11.47 3.78
N LEU A 31 -8.47 -12.44 3.10
CA LEU A 31 -8.82 -12.78 1.73
C LEU A 31 -10.24 -13.34 1.65
N ALA A 32 -10.59 -14.26 2.57
CA ALA A 32 -11.93 -14.84 2.64
C ALA A 32 -13.03 -13.78 2.78
N TRP A 33 -12.78 -12.83 3.67
CA TRP A 33 -13.73 -11.75 3.92
C TRP A 33 -13.92 -10.86 2.68
N LEU A 34 -12.82 -10.39 2.07
CA LEU A 34 -12.85 -9.54 0.88
C LEU A 34 -13.60 -10.25 -0.28
N ILE A 35 -13.20 -11.49 -0.58
CA ILE A 35 -13.81 -12.28 -1.67
C ILE A 35 -15.32 -12.49 -1.43
N ARG A 36 -15.71 -12.79 -0.19
CA ARG A 36 -17.12 -12.96 0.17
C ARG A 36 -17.95 -11.69 -0.04
N HIS A 37 -17.33 -10.52 0.07
CA HIS A 37 -17.98 -9.23 -0.18
C HIS A 37 -17.86 -8.76 -1.64
N GLY A 38 -17.49 -9.67 -2.56
CA GLY A 38 -17.38 -9.37 -3.99
C GLY A 38 -16.17 -8.50 -4.34
N VAL A 39 -15.16 -8.48 -3.47
CA VAL A 39 -13.91 -7.73 -3.67
C VAL A 39 -12.84 -8.71 -4.12
N ASP A 40 -12.29 -8.48 -5.30
CA ASP A 40 -11.14 -9.25 -5.77
C ASP A 40 -9.86 -8.87 -5.03
N VAL A 41 -8.92 -9.79 -5.00
CA VAL A 41 -7.65 -9.58 -4.30
C VAL A 41 -6.46 -9.87 -5.21
N VAL A 42 -5.43 -9.04 -5.12
CA VAL A 42 -4.10 -9.30 -5.71
C VAL A 42 -3.05 -8.99 -4.65
N VAL A 43 -2.49 -10.01 -4.05
CA VAL A 43 -1.52 -9.87 -2.96
C VAL A 43 -0.25 -10.65 -3.25
N ARG A 44 0.86 -10.21 -2.68
CA ARG A 44 2.07 -11.02 -2.69
C ARG A 44 1.94 -12.13 -1.65
N GLN A 45 2.34 -13.34 -2.01
CA GLN A 45 2.33 -14.48 -1.10
C GLN A 45 3.18 -14.22 0.15
N HIS A 46 2.67 -14.68 1.30
CA HIS A 46 3.40 -14.60 2.56
C HIS A 46 4.68 -15.45 2.49
N GLN A 47 5.75 -14.97 3.10
CA GLN A 47 7.07 -15.60 3.04
C GLN A 47 7.14 -17.00 3.69
N LEU A 48 6.24 -17.29 4.63
CA LEU A 48 6.15 -18.59 5.29
C LEU A 48 5.32 -19.61 4.51
N ARG A 49 4.65 -19.20 3.43
CA ARG A 49 3.85 -20.10 2.62
C ARG A 49 4.67 -20.54 1.40
N HIS A 50 4.77 -21.84 1.20
CA HIS A 50 5.42 -22.43 0.04
C HIS A 50 4.40 -22.84 -1.01
N THR A 51 4.62 -22.38 -2.26
CA THR A 51 3.81 -22.80 -3.41
C THR A 51 4.38 -24.06 -4.04
N ASP A 52 3.55 -25.08 -4.18
CA ASP A 52 3.86 -26.26 -5.01
C ASP A 52 3.03 -26.21 -6.29
N PHE A 53 3.60 -25.72 -7.38
CA PHE A 53 2.93 -25.57 -8.68
C PHE A 53 2.54 -26.89 -9.36
N ARG A 54 2.85 -28.05 -8.75
CA ARG A 54 2.40 -29.37 -9.22
C ARG A 54 0.98 -29.68 -8.75
N ARG A 55 0.47 -28.98 -7.72
CA ARG A 55 -0.84 -29.16 -7.14
C ARG A 55 -1.88 -28.24 -7.77
N GLY A 56 -3.17 -28.64 -7.67
CA GLY A 56 -4.30 -27.88 -8.15
C GLY A 56 -4.47 -27.88 -9.68
N ARG A 57 -5.33 -27.01 -10.18
CA ARG A 57 -5.63 -26.87 -11.62
C ARG A 57 -4.58 -26.01 -12.28
N ARG A 58 -3.77 -26.59 -13.15
CA ARG A 58 -2.71 -25.87 -13.89
C ARG A 58 -3.34 -24.91 -14.92
N LEU A 59 -2.87 -23.66 -14.93
CA LEU A 59 -3.21 -22.63 -15.91
C LEU A 59 -2.07 -22.37 -16.89
N GLY A 60 -0.83 -22.62 -16.46
CA GLY A 60 0.37 -22.41 -17.26
C GLY A 60 1.66 -22.72 -16.49
N ALA A 61 2.80 -22.29 -17.02
CA ALA A 61 4.07 -22.44 -16.34
C ALA A 61 4.12 -21.60 -15.06
N LYS A 62 4.22 -22.26 -13.87
CA LYS A 62 4.20 -21.62 -12.54
C LYS A 62 2.96 -20.72 -12.35
N ASP A 63 1.80 -21.27 -12.72
CA ASP A 63 0.50 -20.61 -12.68
C ASP A 63 -0.57 -21.70 -12.49
N HIS A 64 -1.28 -21.67 -11.38
CA HIS A 64 -2.29 -22.67 -11.04
C HIS A 64 -3.38 -22.11 -10.12
N VAL A 65 -4.53 -22.76 -10.09
CA VAL A 65 -5.55 -22.55 -9.09
C VAL A 65 -5.46 -23.64 -8.05
N VAL A 66 -5.39 -23.26 -6.80
CA VAL A 66 -5.24 -24.18 -5.65
C VAL A 66 -6.28 -23.86 -4.59
N ALA A 67 -6.74 -24.89 -3.91
CA ALA A 67 -7.62 -24.78 -2.76
C ALA A 67 -6.77 -24.49 -1.50
N TRP A 68 -7.03 -23.36 -0.86
CA TRP A 68 -6.47 -23.05 0.46
C TRP A 68 -7.48 -23.48 1.52
N ALA A 69 -7.11 -24.46 2.37
CA ALA A 69 -7.90 -24.84 3.51
C ALA A 69 -7.98 -23.70 4.54
N GLY A 70 -9.12 -23.61 5.21
CA GLY A 70 -9.36 -22.64 6.28
C GLY A 70 -8.33 -22.81 7.42
N ALA A 71 -7.96 -21.68 7.99
CA ALA A 71 -7.07 -21.67 9.15
C ALA A 71 -7.89 -21.86 10.44
N GLN A 72 -7.24 -22.27 11.53
CA GLN A 72 -7.87 -22.32 12.84
C GLN A 72 -8.37 -20.94 13.26
N ARG A 73 -9.49 -20.90 14.02
CA ARG A 73 -10.06 -19.66 14.53
C ARG A 73 -9.04 -18.90 15.37
N PRO A 74 -8.67 -17.67 14.99
CA PRO A 74 -7.78 -16.85 15.78
C PRO A 74 -8.53 -16.31 17.03
N ALA A 75 -7.79 -16.05 18.09
CA ALA A 75 -8.38 -15.57 19.35
C ALA A 75 -9.15 -14.24 19.24
N TRP A 76 -8.82 -13.40 18.26
CA TRP A 76 -9.48 -12.11 18.04
C TRP A 76 -10.80 -12.20 17.24
N MET A 77 -11.13 -13.38 16.67
CA MET A 77 -12.34 -13.57 15.87
C MET A 77 -13.40 -14.30 16.70
N ASP A 78 -14.61 -13.77 16.74
CA ASP A 78 -15.73 -14.43 17.40
C ASP A 78 -16.19 -15.68 16.64
N ALA A 79 -16.93 -16.57 17.32
CA ALA A 79 -17.36 -17.85 16.77
C ALA A 79 -18.33 -17.70 15.59
N ALA A 80 -19.22 -16.70 15.63
CA ALA A 80 -20.21 -16.47 14.58
C ALA A 80 -19.53 -15.97 13.28
N THR A 81 -18.60 -15.02 13.40
CA THR A 81 -17.80 -14.54 12.29
C THR A 81 -16.96 -15.67 11.69
N TYR A 82 -16.36 -16.52 12.54
CA TYR A 82 -15.57 -17.65 12.07
C TYR A 82 -16.44 -18.68 11.33
N ALA A 83 -17.60 -19.05 11.88
CA ALA A 83 -18.53 -19.99 11.25
C ALA A 83 -19.07 -19.49 9.89
N ALA A 84 -19.10 -18.18 9.71
CA ALA A 84 -19.48 -17.55 8.46
C ALA A 84 -18.37 -17.55 7.39
N MET A 85 -17.11 -17.90 7.74
CA MET A 85 -16.01 -17.94 6.77
C MET A 85 -16.05 -19.23 5.96
N PRO A 86 -15.64 -19.21 4.69
CA PRO A 86 -15.55 -20.42 3.88
C PRO A 86 -14.50 -21.37 4.46
N GLU A 87 -14.74 -22.67 4.39
CA GLU A 87 -13.76 -23.69 4.78
C GLU A 87 -12.59 -23.78 3.80
N THR A 88 -12.82 -23.37 2.56
CA THR A 88 -11.83 -23.43 1.48
C THR A 88 -11.93 -22.22 0.59
N LEU A 89 -10.80 -21.65 0.22
CA LEU A 89 -10.67 -20.60 -0.80
C LEU A 89 -9.99 -21.17 -2.04
N HIS A 90 -10.62 -20.99 -3.19
CA HIS A 90 -9.99 -21.26 -4.48
C HIS A 90 -9.24 -20.02 -4.94
N LEU A 91 -7.92 -20.08 -4.92
CA LEU A 91 -7.04 -18.94 -5.24
C LEU A 91 -6.07 -19.33 -6.35
N ARG A 92 -5.75 -18.38 -7.19
CA ARG A 92 -4.69 -18.51 -8.19
C ARG A 92 -3.37 -18.07 -7.59
N GLU A 93 -2.38 -18.93 -7.65
CA GLU A 93 -0.99 -18.61 -7.36
C GLU A 93 -0.22 -18.54 -8.68
N ALA A 94 0.37 -17.38 -8.96
CA ALA A 94 1.11 -17.14 -10.19
C ALA A 94 2.50 -16.57 -9.91
N ARG A 95 3.54 -17.19 -10.44
CA ARG A 95 4.92 -16.66 -10.33
C ARG A 95 5.26 -15.83 -11.55
N VAL A 96 5.53 -14.55 -11.32
CA VAL A 96 5.81 -13.55 -12.34
C VAL A 96 6.73 -12.45 -11.80
N GLY A 97 7.70 -12.01 -12.58
CA GLY A 97 8.64 -10.94 -12.17
C GLY A 97 9.42 -11.26 -10.88
N GLY A 98 9.73 -12.55 -10.62
CA GLY A 98 10.39 -12.97 -9.38
C GLY A 98 9.48 -13.00 -8.14
N LEU A 99 8.20 -12.65 -8.28
CA LEU A 99 7.20 -12.65 -7.20
C LEU A 99 6.23 -13.81 -7.37
N THR A 100 5.74 -14.37 -6.26
CA THR A 100 4.54 -15.21 -6.27
C THR A 100 3.37 -14.33 -5.81
N LEU A 101 2.40 -14.15 -6.71
CA LEU A 101 1.17 -13.42 -6.46
C LEU A 101 0.05 -14.41 -6.18
N VAL A 102 -0.85 -14.03 -5.29
CA VAL A 102 -2.05 -14.76 -4.91
C VAL A 102 -3.26 -13.88 -5.24
N THR A 103 -4.25 -14.44 -5.92
CA THR A 103 -5.39 -13.66 -6.39
C THR A 103 -6.66 -14.51 -6.47
N SER A 104 -7.81 -13.85 -6.33
CA SER A 104 -9.14 -14.40 -6.64
C SER A 104 -9.45 -14.38 -8.14
N LEU A 105 -8.69 -13.66 -8.96
CA LEU A 105 -8.86 -13.59 -10.42
C LEU A 105 -8.31 -14.87 -11.07
N ILE A 106 -9.14 -15.92 -11.05
CA ILE A 106 -8.72 -17.28 -11.43
C ILE A 106 -8.76 -17.57 -12.93
N GLU A 107 -9.42 -16.70 -13.72
CA GLU A 107 -9.57 -16.89 -15.16
C GLU A 107 -8.38 -16.33 -15.93
N ALA A 108 -7.41 -17.19 -16.27
CA ALA A 108 -6.18 -16.79 -16.95
C ALA A 108 -6.42 -16.23 -18.37
N GLY A 109 -7.53 -16.59 -19.01
CA GLY A 109 -7.93 -16.05 -20.31
C GLY A 109 -8.38 -14.60 -20.26
N GLN A 110 -8.90 -14.17 -19.11
CA GLN A 110 -9.31 -12.78 -18.88
C GLN A 110 -8.18 -11.93 -18.28
N VAL A 111 -7.41 -12.50 -17.37
CA VAL A 111 -6.33 -11.81 -16.67
C VAL A 111 -5.03 -12.61 -16.76
N SER A 112 -4.13 -12.15 -17.60
CA SER A 112 -2.83 -12.80 -17.79
C SER A 112 -1.90 -12.59 -16.57
N LYS A 113 -0.83 -13.37 -16.46
CA LYS A 113 0.22 -13.13 -15.44
C LYS A 113 0.86 -11.76 -15.55
N LYS A 114 0.99 -11.24 -16.77
CA LYS A 114 1.54 -9.91 -17.03
C LYS A 114 0.61 -8.82 -16.48
N ASP A 115 -0.70 -8.98 -16.66
CA ASP A 115 -1.69 -8.06 -16.13
C ASP A 115 -1.69 -8.07 -14.60
N LEU A 116 -1.59 -9.25 -13.97
CA LEU A 116 -1.44 -9.36 -12.51
C LEU A 116 -0.20 -8.64 -12.00
N LEU A 117 0.93 -8.72 -12.72
CA LEU A 117 2.15 -8.01 -12.34
C LEU A 117 2.00 -6.49 -12.47
N ILE A 118 1.40 -6.03 -13.56
CA ILE A 118 1.12 -4.59 -13.80
C ILE A 118 0.20 -4.07 -12.69
N LEU A 119 -0.87 -4.80 -12.40
CA LEU A 119 -1.82 -4.46 -11.36
C LEU A 119 -1.16 -4.43 -9.97
N TYR A 120 -0.35 -5.45 -9.64
CA TYR A 120 0.37 -5.48 -8.37
C TYR A 120 1.37 -4.33 -8.22
N HIS A 121 2.03 -3.93 -9.30
CA HIS A 121 2.93 -2.77 -9.29
C HIS A 121 2.19 -1.45 -9.02
N ALA A 122 0.90 -1.35 -9.35
CA ALA A 122 0.10 -0.19 -9.00
C ALA A 122 0.02 0.05 -7.48
N ARG A 123 0.24 -0.96 -6.64
CA ARG A 123 0.38 -0.83 -5.18
C ARG A 123 1.38 0.26 -4.78
N TRP A 124 2.48 0.39 -5.54
CA TRP A 124 3.49 1.41 -5.29
C TRP A 124 2.97 2.85 -5.34
N GLN A 125 1.84 3.07 -6.01
CA GLN A 125 1.23 4.40 -6.12
C GLN A 125 0.83 4.96 -4.74
N VAL A 126 0.39 4.10 -3.82
CA VAL A 126 0.06 4.50 -2.44
C VAL A 126 1.29 5.06 -1.71
N GLU A 127 2.46 4.46 -1.90
CA GLU A 127 3.71 4.94 -1.31
C GLU A 127 4.11 6.32 -1.87
N LEU A 128 3.90 6.54 -3.17
CA LEU A 128 4.13 7.84 -3.81
C LEU A 128 3.13 8.90 -3.32
N ASP A 129 1.88 8.53 -3.11
CA ASP A 129 0.84 9.41 -2.58
C ASP A 129 1.14 9.80 -1.12
N LEU A 130 1.50 8.83 -0.28
CA LEU A 130 1.94 9.07 1.09
C LEU A 130 3.20 9.96 1.14
N ARG A 131 4.15 9.75 0.23
CA ARG A 131 5.33 10.64 0.10
C ARG A 131 4.92 12.05 -0.29
N SER A 132 3.97 12.20 -1.21
CA SER A 132 3.46 13.53 -1.62
C SER A 132 2.86 14.25 -0.43
N ILE A 133 2.04 13.59 0.37
CA ILE A 133 1.40 14.16 1.55
C ILE A 133 2.44 14.42 2.66
N LYS A 134 3.22 13.42 3.06
CA LYS A 134 4.13 13.52 4.20
C LYS A 134 5.34 14.40 3.92
N THR A 135 5.95 14.27 2.74
CA THR A 135 7.23 14.93 2.44
C THR A 135 7.01 16.21 1.64
N VAL A 136 6.27 16.18 0.52
CA VAL A 136 6.11 17.34 -0.36
C VAL A 136 5.20 18.38 0.28
N MET A 137 4.11 17.97 0.93
CA MET A 137 3.20 18.85 1.65
C MET A 137 3.53 19.02 3.13
N GLN A 138 4.62 18.42 3.62
CA GLN A 138 5.16 18.56 4.98
C GLN A 138 4.23 18.08 6.11
N MET A 139 3.28 17.19 5.85
CA MET A 139 2.45 16.57 6.88
C MET A 139 3.24 15.55 7.75
N GLY A 140 4.51 15.30 7.48
CA GLY A 140 5.34 14.38 8.28
C GLY A 140 5.52 14.80 9.72
N VAL A 141 5.30 16.08 10.04
CA VAL A 141 5.29 16.63 11.39
C VAL A 141 4.02 17.44 11.56
N LEU A 142 3.13 16.97 12.42
CA LEU A 142 1.90 17.67 12.80
C LEU A 142 2.22 18.73 13.85
N ARG A 143 1.66 19.91 13.71
CA ARG A 143 1.97 21.09 14.55
C ARG A 143 0.93 21.31 15.65
N CYS A 144 -0.29 20.84 15.42
CA CYS A 144 -1.38 20.95 16.40
C CYS A 144 -1.12 20.01 17.58
N LYS A 145 -1.50 20.47 18.80
CA LYS A 145 -1.22 19.76 20.06
C LYS A 145 -2.41 18.98 20.58
N SER A 146 -3.65 19.44 20.33
CA SER A 146 -4.84 18.72 20.79
C SER A 146 -5.31 17.70 19.75
N PRO A 147 -5.88 16.56 20.14
CA PRO A 147 -6.35 15.52 19.23
C PRO A 147 -7.32 16.03 18.17
N GLU A 148 -8.24 16.91 18.54
CA GLU A 148 -9.22 17.47 17.61
C GLU A 148 -8.59 18.39 16.55
N MET A 149 -7.60 19.19 16.96
CA MET A 149 -6.89 20.05 16.02
C MET A 149 -5.97 19.24 15.11
N VAL A 150 -5.35 18.16 15.61
CA VAL A 150 -4.57 17.21 14.81
C VAL A 150 -5.45 16.57 13.72
N LYS A 151 -6.66 16.13 14.06
CA LYS A 151 -7.61 15.59 13.06
C LYS A 151 -7.94 16.64 11.98
N LYS A 152 -8.19 17.89 12.38
CA LYS A 152 -8.43 18.98 11.42
C LYS A 152 -7.22 19.26 10.54
N GLU A 153 -6.02 19.29 11.10
CA GLU A 153 -4.78 19.47 10.36
C GLU A 153 -4.60 18.39 9.31
N ILE A 154 -4.81 17.13 9.66
CA ILE A 154 -4.77 16.00 8.73
C ILE A 154 -5.82 16.17 7.63
N ALA A 155 -7.06 16.51 7.98
CA ALA A 155 -8.15 16.70 7.02
C ALA A 155 -7.83 17.83 6.02
N VAL A 156 -7.24 18.94 6.46
CA VAL A 156 -6.82 20.05 5.59
C VAL A 156 -5.72 19.61 4.64
N HIS A 157 -4.73 18.85 5.11
CA HIS A 157 -3.68 18.31 4.23
C HIS A 157 -4.26 17.36 3.16
N LEU A 158 -5.20 16.49 3.53
CA LEU A 158 -5.86 15.58 2.60
C LEU A 158 -6.72 16.35 1.58
N LEU A 159 -7.45 17.37 2.02
CA LEU A 159 -8.22 18.25 1.14
C LEU A 159 -7.31 18.95 0.13
N ALA A 160 -6.23 19.56 0.59
CA ALA A 160 -5.27 20.23 -0.27
C ALA A 160 -4.62 19.24 -1.27
N TYR A 161 -4.27 18.04 -0.82
CA TYR A 161 -3.79 16.98 -1.69
C TYR A 161 -4.79 16.65 -2.80
N ASN A 162 -6.06 16.46 -2.46
CA ASN A 162 -7.11 16.14 -3.42
C ASN A 162 -7.35 17.29 -4.42
N LEU A 163 -7.30 18.53 -3.98
CA LEU A 163 -7.42 19.70 -4.87
C LEU A 163 -6.27 19.76 -5.88
N ILE A 164 -5.03 19.52 -5.46
CA ILE A 164 -3.88 19.46 -6.37
C ILE A 164 -4.04 18.29 -7.36
N ARG A 165 -4.50 17.12 -6.89
CA ARG A 165 -4.81 15.98 -7.78
C ARG A 165 -5.90 16.29 -8.79
N ALA A 166 -6.94 17.04 -8.41
CA ALA A 166 -7.98 17.47 -9.32
C ALA A 166 -7.44 18.42 -10.41
N VAL A 167 -6.55 19.35 -10.05
CA VAL A 167 -5.85 20.21 -11.02
C VAL A 167 -5.00 19.36 -11.98
N MET A 168 -4.25 18.39 -11.46
CA MET A 168 -3.46 17.47 -12.29
C MET A 168 -4.34 16.65 -13.24
N ALA A 169 -5.50 16.16 -12.79
CA ALA A 169 -6.42 15.40 -13.63
C ALA A 169 -6.97 16.24 -14.79
N GLN A 170 -7.36 17.49 -14.51
CA GLN A 170 -7.82 18.42 -15.55
C GLN A 170 -6.71 18.76 -16.55
N ALA A 171 -5.50 19.04 -16.05
CA ALA A 171 -4.33 19.31 -16.91
C ALA A 171 -3.93 18.09 -17.75
N ALA A 172 -4.01 16.90 -17.18
CA ALA A 172 -3.72 15.65 -17.88
C ALA A 172 -4.71 15.39 -19.03
N PHE A 173 -6.00 15.64 -18.78
CA PHE A 173 -7.03 15.55 -19.81
C PHE A 173 -6.73 16.48 -20.99
N LEU A 174 -6.41 17.75 -20.73
CA LEU A 174 -6.04 18.72 -21.76
C LEU A 174 -4.71 18.37 -22.46
N GLY A 175 -3.77 17.76 -21.76
CA GLY A 175 -2.47 17.38 -22.31
C GLY A 175 -2.43 15.98 -22.93
N HIS A 176 -3.56 15.27 -23.01
CA HIS A 176 -3.66 13.89 -23.50
C HIS A 176 -2.65 12.93 -22.85
N VAL A 177 -2.50 13.03 -21.52
CA VAL A 177 -1.60 12.18 -20.72
C VAL A 177 -2.35 11.63 -19.50
N LEU A 178 -1.77 10.62 -18.86
CA LEU A 178 -2.33 10.12 -17.59
C LEU A 178 -1.96 11.06 -16.44
N PRO A 179 -2.86 11.31 -15.48
CA PRO A 179 -2.59 12.18 -14.34
C PRO A 179 -1.34 11.78 -13.54
N ARG A 180 -1.03 10.48 -13.50
CA ARG A 180 0.14 9.93 -12.82
C ARG A 180 1.47 10.17 -13.55
N GLN A 181 1.42 10.62 -14.81
CA GLN A 181 2.61 11.03 -15.56
C GLN A 181 3.03 12.48 -15.25
N LEU A 182 2.20 13.24 -14.53
CA LEU A 182 2.52 14.60 -14.10
C LEU A 182 3.21 14.62 -12.73
N SER A 183 4.10 15.60 -12.54
CA SER A 183 4.85 15.77 -11.29
C SER A 183 4.00 16.49 -10.22
N PHE A 184 3.63 15.80 -9.15
CA PHE A 184 2.89 16.39 -8.03
C PHE A 184 3.65 17.59 -7.40
N LYS A 185 4.96 17.42 -7.15
CA LYS A 185 5.79 18.48 -6.56
C LYS A 185 5.80 19.74 -7.43
N ALA A 186 6.05 19.57 -8.73
CA ALA A 186 6.11 20.71 -9.66
C ALA A 186 4.74 21.34 -9.84
N THR A 187 3.65 20.55 -9.87
CA THR A 187 2.28 21.08 -9.91
C THR A 187 1.98 21.93 -8.67
N LEU A 188 2.30 21.45 -7.47
CA LEU A 188 2.10 22.22 -6.24
C LEU A 188 2.89 23.54 -6.26
N GLN A 189 4.14 23.52 -6.74
CA GLN A 189 4.96 24.73 -6.89
C GLN A 189 4.35 25.71 -7.88
N LEU A 190 3.87 25.23 -9.02
CA LEU A 190 3.24 26.08 -10.03
C LEU A 190 1.92 26.68 -9.53
N VAL A 191 1.08 25.90 -8.86
CA VAL A 191 -0.18 26.36 -8.25
C VAL A 191 0.10 27.50 -7.26
N ARG A 192 1.12 27.35 -6.40
CA ARG A 192 1.55 28.39 -5.46
C ARG A 192 2.05 29.64 -6.18
N ALA A 193 2.82 29.51 -7.24
CA ALA A 193 3.30 30.65 -8.03
C ALA A 193 2.16 31.39 -8.76
N PHE A 194 1.08 30.67 -9.09
CA PHE A 194 -0.10 31.25 -9.73
C PHE A 194 -1.13 31.82 -8.74
N GLU A 195 -0.97 31.58 -7.43
CA GLU A 195 -1.95 31.96 -6.41
C GLU A 195 -2.33 33.45 -6.49
N GLU A 196 -1.34 34.35 -6.49
CA GLU A 196 -1.55 35.79 -6.57
C GLU A 196 -2.24 36.17 -7.89
N ASN A 197 -1.82 35.58 -9.00
CA ASN A 197 -2.42 35.80 -10.31
C ASN A 197 -3.89 35.37 -10.38
N LEU A 198 -4.26 34.30 -9.68
CA LEU A 198 -5.66 33.84 -9.64
C LEU A 198 -6.48 34.64 -8.65
N ARG A 199 -5.93 35.00 -7.48
CA ARG A 199 -6.61 35.76 -6.42
C ARG A 199 -7.02 37.15 -6.91
N HIS A 200 -6.14 37.84 -7.63
CA HIS A 200 -6.36 39.17 -8.13
C HIS A 200 -6.83 39.22 -9.58
N ALA A 201 -7.31 38.11 -10.11
CA ALA A 201 -7.84 38.07 -11.47
C ALA A 201 -9.18 38.80 -11.58
N PRO A 202 -9.33 39.74 -12.51
CA PRO A 202 -10.65 40.25 -12.88
C PRO A 202 -11.56 39.08 -13.30
N ARG A 203 -12.83 39.10 -12.89
CA ARG A 203 -13.78 38.01 -13.17
C ARG A 203 -13.75 37.52 -14.62
N GLY A 204 -13.70 38.47 -15.59
CA GLY A 204 -13.63 38.14 -17.01
C GLY A 204 -12.33 37.50 -17.50
N ARG A 205 -11.25 37.53 -16.70
CA ARG A 205 -9.94 36.92 -17.05
C ARG A 205 -9.62 35.65 -16.27
N LEU A 206 -10.45 35.28 -15.32
CA LEU A 206 -10.20 34.11 -14.45
C LEU A 206 -10.12 32.81 -15.26
N ALA A 207 -11.04 32.60 -16.21
CA ALA A 207 -11.04 31.42 -17.08
C ALA A 207 -9.75 31.31 -17.91
N LEU A 208 -9.28 32.41 -18.47
CA LEU A 208 -8.04 32.46 -19.24
C LEU A 208 -6.82 32.14 -18.36
N ARG A 209 -6.73 32.72 -17.17
CA ARG A 209 -5.63 32.44 -16.23
C ARG A 209 -5.62 30.99 -15.76
N ARG A 210 -6.81 30.41 -15.51
CA ARG A 210 -6.95 28.98 -15.21
C ARG A 210 -6.47 28.12 -16.37
N ALA A 211 -6.80 28.48 -17.62
CA ALA A 211 -6.32 27.77 -18.81
C ALA A 211 -4.78 27.80 -18.90
N TYR A 212 -4.13 28.93 -18.64
CA TYR A 212 -2.68 29.04 -18.58
C TYR A 212 -2.07 28.16 -17.48
N LEU A 213 -2.65 28.14 -16.29
CA LEU A 213 -2.20 27.25 -15.22
C LEU A 213 -2.27 25.78 -15.66
N LEU A 214 -3.41 25.34 -16.19
CA LEU A 214 -3.60 23.97 -16.64
C LEU A 214 -2.64 23.59 -17.78
N ALA A 215 -2.43 24.49 -18.75
CA ALA A 215 -1.45 24.30 -19.83
C ALA A 215 0.00 24.22 -19.27
N GLY A 216 0.33 25.01 -18.27
CA GLY A 216 1.59 24.90 -17.54
C GLY A 216 1.77 23.55 -16.84
N VAL A 217 0.75 23.11 -16.10
CA VAL A 217 0.75 21.84 -15.39
C VAL A 217 0.88 20.65 -16.35
N SER A 218 0.20 20.66 -17.50
CA SER A 218 0.25 19.57 -18.48
C SER A 218 1.65 19.30 -19.06
N ARG A 219 2.55 20.27 -18.97
CA ARG A 219 3.96 20.16 -19.40
C ARG A 219 4.87 19.61 -18.32
N LEU A 220 4.45 19.55 -17.06
CA LEU A 220 5.25 19.09 -15.92
C LEU A 220 5.30 17.55 -15.85
N ARG A 221 5.75 16.93 -16.92
CA ARG A 221 5.80 15.46 -17.05
C ARG A 221 6.94 14.88 -16.23
N LEU A 222 6.67 13.73 -15.61
CA LEU A 222 7.73 12.90 -15.02
C LEU A 222 8.53 12.28 -16.16
N PRO A 223 9.88 12.25 -16.05
CA PRO A 223 10.70 11.60 -17.03
C PRO A 223 10.39 10.10 -17.05
N ASP A 224 10.24 9.53 -18.25
CA ASP A 224 10.23 8.09 -18.40
C ASP A 224 11.66 7.56 -18.19
N ARG A 225 11.81 6.54 -17.33
CA ARG A 225 13.10 5.95 -16.98
C ARG A 225 13.03 4.43 -17.05
N PRO A 226 12.86 3.87 -18.26
CA PRO A 226 12.82 2.43 -18.45
C PRO A 226 14.14 1.81 -17.98
N GLY A 227 14.04 0.67 -17.32
CA GLY A 227 15.23 -0.07 -16.86
C GLY A 227 15.98 0.57 -15.68
N ARG A 228 15.44 1.59 -15.02
CA ARG A 228 16.07 2.19 -13.85
C ARG A 228 16.23 1.16 -12.73
N VAL A 229 17.47 0.86 -12.39
CA VAL A 229 17.85 0.05 -11.23
C VAL A 229 18.48 0.97 -10.19
N GLU A 230 17.81 1.10 -9.05
CA GLU A 230 18.35 1.88 -7.92
C GLU A 230 18.86 0.92 -6.86
N PRO A 231 20.16 0.92 -6.57
CA PRO A 231 20.70 0.16 -5.46
C PRO A 231 20.10 0.70 -4.14
N ARG A 232 19.63 -0.20 -3.29
CA ARG A 232 19.17 0.19 -1.95
C ARG A 232 20.36 0.65 -1.13
N ALA A 233 20.24 1.80 -0.46
CA ALA A 233 21.24 2.23 0.49
C ALA A 233 21.40 1.18 1.59
N VAL A 234 22.62 0.74 1.82
CA VAL A 234 22.95 -0.09 2.99
C VAL A 234 22.76 0.78 4.23
N LYS A 235 22.03 0.29 5.23
CA LYS A 235 21.93 0.98 6.52
C LYS A 235 23.34 1.13 7.10
N ARG A 236 23.85 2.35 7.15
CA ARG A 236 25.19 2.65 7.68
C ARG A 236 25.34 2.38 9.17
N ARG A 237 24.23 2.29 9.92
CA ARG A 237 24.24 1.97 11.35
C ARG A 237 23.49 0.67 11.57
N ALA A 238 24.19 -0.35 12.04
CA ALA A 238 23.56 -1.48 12.69
C ALA A 238 22.72 -0.97 13.87
N LYS A 239 21.58 -1.61 14.14
CA LYS A 239 20.87 -1.33 15.39
C LYS A 239 21.85 -1.62 16.54
N PRO A 240 21.99 -0.71 17.52
CA PRO A 240 22.94 -0.90 18.62
C PRO A 240 22.64 -2.12 19.48
N GLN A 241 21.44 -2.68 19.34
CA GLN A 241 20.99 -3.88 20.05
C GLN A 241 20.22 -4.78 19.08
N SER A 242 20.41 -6.09 19.19
CA SER A 242 19.60 -7.08 18.48
C SER A 242 18.14 -7.02 18.93
N LEU A 243 17.23 -7.39 18.02
CA LEU A 243 15.82 -7.54 18.40
C LEU A 243 15.69 -8.66 19.43
N LEU A 244 14.86 -8.43 20.44
CA LEU A 244 14.50 -9.47 21.40
C LEU A 244 13.80 -10.61 20.67
N THR A 245 14.28 -11.82 20.84
CA THR A 245 13.69 -13.05 20.28
C THR A 245 12.61 -13.65 21.19
N GLN A 246 12.58 -13.21 22.46
CA GLN A 246 11.62 -13.62 23.47
C GLN A 246 11.17 -12.40 24.32
N PRO A 247 10.10 -12.50 25.09
CA PRO A 247 9.68 -11.44 26.01
C PRO A 247 10.83 -11.03 26.94
N ARG A 248 10.98 -9.72 27.15
CA ARG A 248 12.09 -9.13 27.92
C ARG A 248 12.27 -9.77 29.29
N GLN A 249 11.18 -10.11 29.98
CA GLN A 249 11.23 -10.72 31.30
C GLN A 249 11.92 -12.09 31.30
N ILE A 250 11.66 -12.92 30.28
CA ILE A 250 12.27 -14.24 30.10
C ILE A 250 13.77 -14.11 29.84
N LEU A 251 14.14 -13.21 28.94
CA LEU A 251 15.57 -12.98 28.63
C LEU A 251 16.32 -12.39 29.82
N LYS A 252 15.67 -11.49 30.59
CA LYS A 252 16.26 -10.94 31.82
C LYS A 252 16.52 -12.01 32.85
N ALA A 253 15.56 -12.92 33.10
CA ALA A 253 15.73 -14.04 34.03
C ALA A 253 16.85 -14.99 33.61
N ALA A 254 16.95 -15.30 32.31
CA ALA A 254 18.01 -16.11 31.74
C ALA A 254 19.40 -15.48 31.94
N LEU A 255 19.54 -14.17 31.71
CA LEU A 255 20.80 -13.43 31.89
C LEU A 255 21.21 -13.39 33.37
N ILE A 256 20.27 -13.17 34.29
CA ILE A 256 20.55 -13.18 35.74
C ILE A 256 21.05 -14.59 36.17
N LYS A 257 20.39 -15.66 35.70
CA LYS A 257 20.81 -17.03 35.99
C LYS A 257 22.22 -17.31 35.44
N GLN A 258 22.52 -16.83 34.26
CA GLN A 258 23.85 -17.02 33.63
C GLN A 258 24.94 -16.25 34.37
N GLN A 259 24.66 -15.04 34.87
CA GLN A 259 25.58 -14.28 35.70
C GLN A 259 25.84 -14.96 37.04
N MET A 260 24.80 -15.49 37.71
CA MET A 260 24.95 -16.23 38.98
C MET A 260 25.84 -17.48 38.82
N LEU A 261 25.64 -18.22 37.73
CA LEU A 261 26.47 -19.39 37.41
C LEU A 261 27.94 -19.03 37.12
N HIS A 262 28.16 -17.88 36.49
CA HIS A 262 29.53 -17.40 36.22
C HIS A 262 30.24 -16.96 37.50
N ASP A 263 29.53 -16.28 38.41
CA ASP A 263 30.07 -15.84 39.70
C ASP A 263 30.35 -17.03 40.67
N GLU A 264 29.58 -18.13 40.56
CA GLU A 264 29.84 -19.38 41.30
C GLU A 264 31.05 -20.15 40.76
N THR A 265 31.35 -20.03 39.47
CA THR A 265 32.52 -20.70 38.85
C THR A 265 33.82 -19.95 39.08
N LEU A 266 33.77 -18.70 39.52
CA LEU A 266 34.92 -17.83 39.83
C LEU A 266 35.26 -17.81 41.34
N ARG A 267 34.50 -18.49 42.18
CA ARG A 267 34.78 -18.71 43.61
C ARG A 267 35.32 -20.11 43.85
#